data_20cab4b670443731ab410e2535888f24
#
_entry.id   20cab4b670443731ab410e2535888f24
#
_cell.length_a   1.000
_cell.length_b   1.000
_cell.length_c   1.000
_cell.angle_alpha   90.00
_cell.angle_beta   90.00
_cell.angle_gamma   90.00
#
_symmetry.space_group_name_H-M   'P 1'
#
loop_
_entity.id
_entity.type
_entity.pdbx_description
1 polymer ?
#
loop_
_entity_poly.entity_id
_entity_poly.type
_entity_poly.pdbx_seq_one_letter_code
_entity_poly.pdbx_strand_id
1 'polypeptide(L)'
;MASPARKWPSREGFTADVLTNWVQRLLLDPWKLVPILALAQYTVKGREIIESRPHLLKAIKTLTTLAVLQRLSAWLDRRSINNAVSDHYIWNKEVIVLTGGSGGIGRRIAQLLGDRDIKVAILDISPPDPSNPLPHTVRFHKCDITSPTAIADAAAQIRTTFGRPTILINNAGLLTGRTILGTTPQETRAMFEVNSLAHYWLAQEFLPDMVSNNHGMVVTVASQAGYAVTPNMVDYSATKAAAIAFHEGLAAELVTRYHAPRVRTVLVTQSFTRTTLIDRLTPEDSFMNPLLWPETVAEALVKQVLKGESGHVMVPGSSGYVAERLRGYPLWFQHSIRCQLERLMRAGN
;
A
#
# COMPACT_ATOMS: atom_id res chain seq x y z
N MET A 1 -0.15 -17.66 -14.88
CA MET A 1 -0.79 -16.45 -15.41
C MET A 1 0.27 -15.38 -15.61
N ALA A 2 0.41 -14.83 -16.81
CA ALA A 2 1.42 -13.84 -17.14
C ALA A 2 1.17 -12.55 -16.33
N SER A 3 2.21 -12.05 -15.66
CA SER A 3 2.20 -10.72 -15.04
C SER A 3 1.82 -9.70 -16.11
N PRO A 4 0.83 -8.81 -15.89
CA PRO A 4 0.55 -7.76 -16.86
C PRO A 4 1.85 -7.00 -17.09
N ALA A 5 2.27 -6.95 -18.35
CA ALA A 5 3.48 -6.25 -18.75
C ALA A 5 3.39 -4.81 -18.21
N ARG A 6 4.34 -4.39 -17.39
CA ARG A 6 4.44 -2.99 -16.92
C ARG A 6 4.45 -2.12 -18.18
N LYS A 7 3.38 -1.34 -18.37
CA LYS A 7 3.31 -0.42 -19.50
C LYS A 7 4.51 0.52 -19.43
N TRP A 8 5.25 0.59 -20.48
CA TRP A 8 6.33 1.55 -20.66
C TRP A 8 5.88 2.61 -21.68
N PRO A 9 6.01 3.89 -21.39
CA PRO A 9 6.41 4.50 -20.12
C PRO A 9 5.39 4.27 -19.00
N SER A 10 5.77 4.52 -17.71
CA SER A 10 4.83 4.50 -16.59
C SER A 10 3.73 5.54 -16.82
N ARG A 11 2.54 5.35 -16.22
CA ARG A 11 1.44 6.34 -16.33
C ARG A 11 1.86 7.72 -15.89
N GLU A 12 2.74 7.78 -14.90
CA GLU A 12 3.29 9.01 -14.32
C GLU A 12 4.52 9.54 -15.10
N GLY A 13 4.88 8.93 -16.22
CA GLY A 13 6.04 9.31 -17.02
C GLY A 13 7.37 8.85 -16.43
N PHE A 14 8.45 9.65 -16.63
CA PHE A 14 9.78 9.34 -16.13
C PHE A 14 9.94 9.89 -14.70
N THR A 15 9.97 9.01 -13.73
CA THR A 15 10.00 9.32 -12.29
C THR A 15 11.20 8.65 -11.60
N ALA A 16 11.47 9.04 -10.35
CA ALA A 16 12.50 8.41 -9.52
C ALA A 16 12.31 6.88 -9.39
N ASP A 17 11.07 6.39 -9.36
CA ASP A 17 10.78 4.95 -9.33
C ASP A 17 11.26 4.23 -10.59
N VAL A 18 11.17 4.87 -11.74
CA VAL A 18 11.69 4.31 -13.01
C VAL A 18 13.19 4.15 -12.91
N LEU A 19 13.88 5.20 -12.46
CA LEU A 19 15.34 5.18 -12.31
C LEU A 19 15.80 4.14 -11.26
N THR A 20 15.19 4.14 -10.08
CA THR A 20 15.55 3.19 -9.02
C THR A 20 15.28 1.74 -9.43
N ASN A 21 14.20 1.48 -10.15
CA ASN A 21 13.91 0.15 -10.71
C ASN A 21 14.97 -0.29 -11.74
N TRP A 22 15.49 0.64 -12.56
CA TRP A 22 16.56 0.33 -13.51
C TRP A 22 17.87 0.02 -12.79
N VAL A 23 18.25 0.85 -11.82
CA VAL A 23 19.44 0.61 -11.00
C VAL A 23 19.38 -0.75 -10.32
N GLN A 24 18.26 -1.07 -9.69
CA GLN A 24 18.07 -2.37 -9.04
C GLN A 24 18.18 -3.54 -10.03
N ARG A 25 17.55 -3.44 -11.20
CA ARG A 25 17.55 -4.54 -12.19
C ARG A 25 18.86 -4.71 -12.95
N LEU A 26 19.58 -3.62 -13.17
CA LEU A 26 20.81 -3.65 -13.96
C LEU A 26 22.06 -3.82 -13.08
N LEU A 27 22.11 -3.11 -11.93
CA LEU A 27 23.32 -3.00 -11.12
C LEU A 27 23.24 -3.78 -9.79
N LEU A 28 22.05 -4.18 -9.32
CA LEU A 28 21.87 -4.86 -8.03
C LEU A 28 21.07 -6.17 -8.16
N ASP A 29 21.20 -6.85 -9.31
CA ASP A 29 20.64 -8.17 -9.52
C ASP A 29 21.71 -9.26 -9.24
N PRO A 30 21.61 -10.01 -8.11
CA PRO A 30 22.61 -11.01 -7.77
C PRO A 30 22.73 -12.13 -8.80
N TRP A 31 21.63 -12.46 -9.50
CA TRP A 31 21.65 -13.49 -10.55
C TRP A 31 22.50 -13.09 -11.75
N LYS A 32 22.76 -11.80 -11.95
CA LYS A 32 23.69 -11.27 -12.98
C LYS A 32 25.09 -11.07 -12.39
N LEU A 33 25.18 -10.49 -11.20
CA LEU A 33 26.44 -10.08 -10.60
C LEU A 33 27.29 -11.28 -10.14
N VAL A 34 26.68 -12.34 -9.58
CA VAL A 34 27.41 -13.54 -9.14
C VAL A 34 28.11 -14.24 -10.31
N PRO A 35 27.46 -14.54 -11.44
CA PRO A 35 28.14 -15.07 -12.60
C PRO A 35 29.23 -14.15 -13.17
N ILE A 36 28.99 -12.83 -13.23
CA ILE A 36 29.98 -11.85 -13.67
C ILE A 36 31.21 -11.89 -12.78
N LEU A 37 31.02 -11.93 -11.46
CA LEU A 37 32.12 -12.03 -10.51
C LEU A 37 32.91 -13.35 -10.68
N ALA A 38 32.20 -14.46 -10.87
CA ALA A 38 32.82 -15.76 -11.14
C ALA A 38 33.64 -15.75 -12.44
N LEU A 39 33.07 -15.27 -13.53
CA LEU A 39 33.78 -15.13 -14.81
C LEU A 39 35.02 -14.24 -14.68
N ALA A 40 34.87 -13.14 -13.96
CA ALA A 40 35.98 -12.21 -13.72
C ALA A 40 37.14 -12.85 -12.92
N GLN A 41 36.87 -13.75 -12.00
CA GLN A 41 37.90 -14.36 -11.13
C GLN A 41 38.46 -15.67 -11.68
N TYR A 42 37.67 -16.45 -12.42
CA TYR A 42 38.04 -17.83 -12.78
C TYR A 42 38.37 -18.04 -14.26
N THR A 43 38.11 -17.04 -15.14
CA THR A 43 38.52 -17.12 -16.55
C THR A 43 39.84 -16.40 -16.80
N VAL A 44 40.58 -16.85 -17.82
CA VAL A 44 41.86 -16.20 -18.22
C VAL A 44 41.62 -14.74 -18.59
N LYS A 45 40.67 -14.47 -19.50
CA LYS A 45 40.29 -13.08 -19.89
C LYS A 45 39.81 -12.23 -18.74
N GLY A 46 39.06 -12.82 -17.83
CA GLY A 46 38.59 -12.12 -16.62
C GLY A 46 39.74 -11.65 -15.74
N ARG A 47 40.72 -12.50 -15.50
CA ARG A 47 41.93 -12.15 -14.74
C ARG A 47 42.76 -11.06 -15.40
N GLU A 48 42.99 -11.14 -16.68
CA GLU A 48 43.66 -10.08 -17.46
C GLU A 48 42.99 -8.72 -17.34
N ILE A 49 41.64 -8.68 -17.40
CA ILE A 49 40.86 -7.45 -17.22
C ILE A 49 41.00 -6.92 -15.80
N ILE A 50 40.99 -7.79 -14.79
CA ILE A 50 41.07 -7.39 -13.39
C ILE A 50 42.47 -6.91 -13.05
N GLU A 51 43.52 -7.56 -13.57
CA GLU A 51 44.91 -7.15 -13.36
C GLU A 51 45.18 -5.76 -13.95
N SER A 52 44.60 -5.49 -15.13
CA SER A 52 44.68 -4.17 -15.76
C SER A 52 43.82 -3.10 -15.09
N ARG A 53 42.76 -3.51 -14.34
CA ARG A 53 41.77 -2.59 -13.70
C ARG A 53 41.33 -3.09 -12.31
N PRO A 54 42.21 -3.02 -11.30
CA PRO A 54 41.94 -3.59 -9.96
C PRO A 54 40.70 -2.96 -9.27
N HIS A 55 40.37 -1.69 -9.59
CA HIS A 55 39.17 -1.04 -9.06
C HIS A 55 37.87 -1.69 -9.54
N LEU A 56 37.89 -2.30 -10.75
CA LEU A 56 36.70 -2.97 -11.28
C LEU A 56 36.32 -4.20 -10.46
N LEU A 57 37.28 -5.02 -10.05
CA LEU A 57 37.04 -6.17 -9.19
C LEU A 57 36.44 -5.73 -7.83
N LYS A 58 37.00 -4.67 -7.25
CA LYS A 58 36.50 -4.13 -5.98
C LYS A 58 35.05 -3.66 -6.13
N ALA A 59 34.73 -2.94 -7.22
CA ALA A 59 33.37 -2.48 -7.51
C ALA A 59 32.39 -3.66 -7.70
N ILE A 60 32.76 -4.68 -8.51
CA ILE A 60 31.91 -5.86 -8.73
C ILE A 60 31.67 -6.61 -7.41
N LYS A 61 32.71 -6.83 -6.59
CA LYS A 61 32.58 -7.47 -5.28
C LYS A 61 31.61 -6.69 -4.38
N THR A 62 31.77 -5.37 -4.28
CA THR A 62 30.91 -4.52 -3.45
C THR A 62 29.47 -4.56 -3.93
N LEU A 63 29.21 -4.40 -5.23
CA LEU A 63 27.87 -4.47 -5.80
C LEU A 63 27.22 -5.85 -5.60
N THR A 64 28.00 -6.94 -5.78
CA THR A 64 27.52 -8.30 -5.55
C THR A 64 27.13 -8.51 -4.09
N THR A 65 27.99 -8.08 -3.15
CA THR A 65 27.70 -8.17 -1.72
C THR A 65 26.44 -7.41 -1.34
N LEU A 66 26.29 -6.16 -1.81
CA LEU A 66 25.10 -5.34 -1.57
C LEU A 66 23.84 -6.00 -2.16
N ALA A 67 23.91 -6.52 -3.39
CA ALA A 67 22.79 -7.18 -4.05
C ALA A 67 22.35 -8.46 -3.28
N VAL A 68 23.31 -9.26 -2.82
CA VAL A 68 23.02 -10.47 -2.02
C VAL A 68 22.42 -10.09 -0.66
N LEU A 69 22.96 -9.09 0.03
CA LEU A 69 22.42 -8.62 1.31
C LEU A 69 21.00 -8.07 1.17
N GLN A 70 20.72 -7.27 0.13
CA GLN A 70 19.37 -6.78 -0.16
C GLN A 70 18.39 -7.94 -0.44
N ARG A 71 18.83 -8.95 -1.19
CA ARG A 71 17.99 -10.12 -1.50
C ARG A 71 17.71 -10.95 -0.26
N LEU A 72 18.73 -11.14 0.59
CA LEU A 72 18.58 -11.86 1.87
C LEU A 72 17.63 -11.11 2.80
N SER A 73 17.81 -9.78 2.94
CA SER A 73 16.91 -8.94 3.74
C SER A 73 15.46 -9.05 3.25
N ALA A 74 15.22 -8.89 1.95
CA ALA A 74 13.88 -9.01 1.38
C ALA A 74 13.27 -10.42 1.57
N TRP A 75 14.09 -11.48 1.56
CA TRP A 75 13.63 -12.83 1.87
C TRP A 75 13.27 -13.00 3.35
N LEU A 76 14.10 -12.46 4.26
CA LEU A 76 13.84 -12.45 5.70
C LEU A 76 12.57 -11.67 6.03
N ASP A 77 12.40 -10.47 5.45
CA ASP A 77 11.20 -9.66 5.61
C ASP A 77 9.95 -10.45 5.19
N ARG A 78 9.97 -11.00 3.97
CA ARG A 78 8.85 -11.80 3.46
C ARG A 78 8.54 -12.99 4.35
N ARG A 79 9.57 -13.69 4.84
CA ARG A 79 9.41 -14.85 5.72
C ARG A 79 8.84 -14.45 7.08
N SER A 80 9.36 -13.36 7.65
CA SER A 80 8.95 -12.84 8.96
C SER A 80 7.51 -12.35 8.97
N ILE A 81 7.14 -11.44 8.05
CA ILE A 81 5.79 -10.85 8.01
C ILE A 81 4.71 -11.86 7.60
N ASN A 82 5.10 -13.02 7.03
CA ASN A 82 4.21 -14.13 6.74
C ASN A 82 4.29 -15.26 7.80
N ASN A 83 4.94 -15.00 8.94
CA ASN A 83 5.06 -15.91 10.09
C ASN A 83 5.65 -17.29 9.72
N ALA A 84 6.45 -17.35 8.65
CA ALA A 84 7.00 -18.59 8.09
C ALA A 84 5.96 -19.67 7.76
N VAL A 85 4.67 -19.33 7.64
CA VAL A 85 3.58 -20.23 7.23
C VAL A 85 3.01 -19.80 5.88
N SER A 86 2.52 -20.75 5.10
CA SER A 86 1.81 -20.49 3.84
C SER A 86 0.30 -20.54 4.06
N ASP A 87 -0.42 -19.77 3.27
CA ASP A 87 -1.87 -19.86 3.13
C ASP A 87 -2.23 -19.94 1.66
N HIS A 88 -3.39 -20.51 1.35
CA HIS A 88 -3.83 -20.72 -0.03
C HIS A 88 -5.23 -20.15 -0.24
N TYR A 89 -5.33 -19.18 -1.17
CA TYR A 89 -6.58 -18.51 -1.52
C TYR A 89 -7.20 -19.15 -2.76
N ILE A 90 -8.48 -19.45 -2.68
CA ILE A 90 -9.29 -19.94 -3.81
C ILE A 90 -10.16 -18.76 -4.26
N TRP A 91 -9.65 -17.92 -5.15
CA TRP A 91 -10.16 -16.59 -5.44
C TRP A 91 -11.65 -16.54 -5.80
N ASN A 92 -12.21 -17.52 -6.46
CA ASN A 92 -13.64 -17.60 -6.77
C ASN A 92 -14.53 -17.95 -5.55
N LYS A 93 -13.92 -18.35 -4.43
CA LYS A 93 -14.60 -18.61 -3.15
C LYS A 93 -14.42 -17.46 -2.17
N GLU A 94 -13.40 -16.62 -2.35
CA GLU A 94 -13.14 -15.51 -1.47
C GLU A 94 -14.23 -14.43 -1.59
N VAL A 95 -14.52 -13.80 -0.45
CA VAL A 95 -15.46 -12.68 -0.36
C VAL A 95 -14.73 -11.48 0.22
N ILE A 96 -14.66 -10.41 -0.56
CA ILE A 96 -13.93 -9.18 -0.22
C ILE A 96 -14.92 -8.13 0.22
N VAL A 97 -14.72 -7.55 1.40
CA VAL A 97 -15.36 -6.31 1.84
C VAL A 97 -14.41 -5.15 1.55
N LEU A 98 -14.88 -4.16 0.80
CA LEU A 98 -14.12 -2.98 0.39
C LEU A 98 -14.84 -1.72 0.82
N THR A 99 -14.22 -0.91 1.69
CA THR A 99 -14.78 0.39 2.08
C THR A 99 -14.38 1.49 1.10
N GLY A 100 -15.28 2.44 0.82
CA GLY A 100 -15.03 3.53 -0.13
C GLY A 100 -14.85 3.04 -1.56
N GLY A 101 -15.63 2.03 -1.96
CA GLY A 101 -15.48 1.37 -3.26
C GLY A 101 -16.26 2.03 -4.40
N SER A 102 -17.04 3.08 -4.14
CA SER A 102 -17.85 3.76 -5.15
C SER A 102 -17.05 4.74 -6.02
N GLY A 103 -15.89 5.22 -5.55
CA GLY A 103 -15.08 6.20 -6.25
C GLY A 103 -13.57 5.99 -6.14
N GLY A 104 -12.81 6.81 -6.83
CA GLY A 104 -11.35 6.91 -6.71
C GLY A 104 -10.60 5.57 -6.82
N ILE A 105 -9.67 5.34 -5.91
CA ILE A 105 -8.86 4.12 -5.83
C ILE A 105 -9.76 2.90 -5.57
N GLY A 106 -10.73 3.02 -4.65
CA GLY A 106 -11.61 1.91 -4.28
C GLY A 106 -12.41 1.38 -5.46
N ARG A 107 -12.95 2.26 -6.31
CA ARG A 107 -13.66 1.86 -7.52
C ARG A 107 -12.76 1.05 -8.47
N ARG A 108 -11.50 1.46 -8.63
CA ARG A 108 -10.53 0.73 -9.48
C ARG A 108 -10.16 -0.62 -8.89
N ILE A 109 -10.06 -0.72 -7.55
CA ILE A 109 -9.87 -2.00 -6.87
C ILE A 109 -11.06 -2.92 -7.13
N ALA A 110 -12.30 -2.42 -6.93
CA ALA A 110 -13.52 -3.18 -7.17
C ALA A 110 -13.62 -3.69 -8.61
N GLN A 111 -13.30 -2.83 -9.61
CA GLN A 111 -13.25 -3.20 -11.00
C GLN A 111 -12.23 -4.32 -11.27
N LEU A 112 -10.98 -4.13 -10.82
CA LEU A 112 -9.90 -5.09 -11.07
C LEU A 112 -10.14 -6.46 -10.43
N LEU A 113 -10.80 -6.51 -9.29
CA LEU A 113 -11.16 -7.75 -8.60
C LEU A 113 -12.39 -8.41 -9.25
N GLY A 114 -13.41 -7.61 -9.57
CA GLY A 114 -14.62 -8.08 -10.25
C GLY A 114 -14.35 -8.62 -11.65
N ASP A 115 -13.43 -8.01 -12.42
CA ASP A 115 -12.97 -8.49 -13.74
C ASP A 115 -12.29 -9.87 -13.67
N ARG A 116 -11.99 -10.35 -12.46
CA ARG A 116 -11.43 -11.70 -12.17
C ARG A 116 -12.44 -12.63 -11.53
N ASP A 117 -13.72 -12.28 -11.61
CA ASP A 117 -14.83 -13.05 -11.01
C ASP A 117 -14.72 -13.24 -9.49
N ILE A 118 -14.01 -12.31 -8.80
CA ILE A 118 -13.91 -12.30 -7.35
C ILE A 118 -15.10 -11.52 -6.79
N LYS A 119 -15.73 -12.05 -5.74
CA LYS A 119 -16.89 -11.43 -5.09
C LYS A 119 -16.43 -10.23 -4.26
N VAL A 120 -16.99 -9.04 -4.52
CA VAL A 120 -16.68 -7.80 -3.81
C VAL A 120 -17.93 -7.15 -3.29
N ALA A 121 -18.02 -6.96 -1.99
CA ALA A 121 -19.04 -6.14 -1.33
C ALA A 121 -18.46 -4.74 -1.04
N ILE A 122 -18.98 -3.74 -1.70
CA ILE A 122 -18.61 -2.32 -1.47
C ILE A 122 -19.43 -1.79 -0.32
N LEU A 123 -18.76 -1.25 0.72
CA LEU A 123 -19.38 -0.43 1.76
C LEU A 123 -19.09 1.05 1.48
N ASP A 124 -20.10 1.82 1.18
CA ASP A 124 -19.98 3.25 0.89
C ASP A 124 -21.27 3.99 1.25
N ILE A 125 -21.18 5.28 1.51
CA ILE A 125 -22.33 6.15 1.77
C ILE A 125 -23.09 6.51 0.48
N SER A 126 -22.39 6.52 -0.66
CA SER A 126 -22.92 6.87 -1.96
C SER A 126 -22.82 5.70 -2.94
N PRO A 127 -23.83 5.46 -3.80
CA PRO A 127 -23.76 4.40 -4.80
C PRO A 127 -22.68 4.71 -5.86
N PRO A 128 -22.14 3.68 -6.51
CA PRO A 128 -21.29 3.85 -7.69
C PRO A 128 -22.03 4.55 -8.83
N ASP A 129 -21.28 5.26 -9.68
CA ASP A 129 -21.82 5.90 -10.88
C ASP A 129 -22.50 4.87 -11.81
N PRO A 130 -23.81 4.99 -12.07
CA PRO A 130 -24.56 4.05 -12.91
C PRO A 130 -24.17 4.12 -14.39
N SER A 131 -23.59 5.24 -14.86
CA SER A 131 -23.15 5.38 -16.25
C SER A 131 -21.92 4.52 -16.59
N ASN A 132 -21.21 4.05 -15.56
CA ASN A 132 -20.04 3.19 -15.68
C ASN A 132 -20.21 1.98 -14.74
N PRO A 133 -20.97 0.94 -15.12
CA PRO A 133 -21.33 -0.16 -14.25
C PRO A 133 -20.10 -0.99 -13.83
N LEU A 134 -20.15 -1.50 -12.61
CA LEU A 134 -19.17 -2.44 -12.08
C LEU A 134 -19.48 -3.87 -12.53
N PRO A 135 -18.50 -4.79 -12.51
CA PRO A 135 -18.69 -6.20 -12.81
C PRO A 135 -19.81 -6.84 -11.97
N HIS A 136 -20.46 -7.86 -12.50
CA HIS A 136 -21.62 -8.52 -11.86
C HIS A 136 -21.34 -9.15 -10.50
N THR A 137 -20.08 -9.47 -10.22
CA THR A 137 -19.61 -10.01 -8.91
C THR A 137 -19.43 -8.93 -7.85
N VAL A 138 -19.58 -7.66 -8.22
CA VAL A 138 -19.45 -6.53 -7.30
C VAL A 138 -20.84 -6.07 -6.87
N ARG A 139 -21.10 -5.96 -5.56
CA ARG A 139 -22.34 -5.50 -4.98
C ARG A 139 -22.13 -4.29 -4.08
N PHE A 140 -22.97 -3.30 -4.21
CA PHE A 140 -22.99 -2.12 -3.35
C PHE A 140 -23.91 -2.34 -2.15
N HIS A 141 -23.41 -1.97 -0.97
CA HIS A 141 -24.15 -1.90 0.29
C HIS A 141 -24.00 -0.49 0.84
N LYS A 142 -25.10 0.24 0.99
CA LYS A 142 -25.07 1.56 1.62
C LYS A 142 -24.71 1.39 3.08
N CYS A 143 -23.58 1.96 3.49
CA CYS A 143 -23.08 1.82 4.84
C CYS A 143 -22.26 3.04 5.25
N ASP A 144 -22.64 3.67 6.36
CA ASP A 144 -21.77 4.62 7.05
C ASP A 144 -20.85 3.83 7.99
N ILE A 145 -19.58 3.75 7.65
CA ILE A 145 -18.58 2.99 8.41
C ILE A 145 -18.22 3.62 9.76
N THR A 146 -18.74 4.80 10.09
CA THR A 146 -18.61 5.40 11.42
C THR A 146 -19.64 4.84 12.41
N SER A 147 -20.66 4.11 11.91
CA SER A 147 -21.71 3.47 12.69
C SER A 147 -21.49 1.95 12.81
N PRO A 148 -21.13 1.43 13.99
CA PRO A 148 -21.03 -0.02 14.21
C PRO A 148 -22.30 -0.79 13.87
N THR A 149 -23.47 -0.21 14.10
CA THR A 149 -24.77 -0.83 13.77
C THR A 149 -24.95 -0.94 12.26
N ALA A 150 -24.64 0.13 11.50
CA ALA A 150 -24.70 0.08 10.04
C ALA A 150 -23.70 -0.94 9.44
N ILE A 151 -22.53 -1.09 10.05
CA ILE A 151 -21.55 -2.13 9.66
C ILE A 151 -22.14 -3.53 9.91
N ALA A 152 -22.74 -3.79 11.07
CA ALA A 152 -23.33 -5.08 11.40
C ALA A 152 -24.49 -5.44 10.45
N ASP A 153 -25.36 -4.49 10.13
CA ASP A 153 -26.48 -4.68 9.20
C ASP A 153 -25.97 -5.00 7.78
N ALA A 154 -24.95 -4.27 7.30
CA ALA A 154 -24.33 -4.54 6.02
C ALA A 154 -23.63 -5.91 6.00
N ALA A 155 -22.94 -6.28 7.09
CA ALA A 155 -22.28 -7.57 7.24
C ALA A 155 -23.27 -8.74 7.18
N ALA A 156 -24.44 -8.61 7.82
CA ALA A 156 -25.51 -9.61 7.75
C ALA A 156 -26.02 -9.80 6.31
N GLN A 157 -26.23 -8.72 5.57
CA GLN A 157 -26.62 -8.77 4.16
C GLN A 157 -25.54 -9.44 3.29
N ILE A 158 -24.27 -9.10 3.52
CA ILE A 158 -23.13 -9.67 2.78
C ILE A 158 -23.04 -11.18 3.04
N ARG A 159 -23.14 -11.62 4.30
CA ARG A 159 -23.12 -13.05 4.67
C ARG A 159 -24.24 -13.81 3.98
N THR A 160 -25.41 -13.22 3.84
CA THR A 160 -26.56 -13.84 3.14
C THR A 160 -26.34 -13.93 1.63
N THR A 161 -25.73 -12.88 1.02
CA THR A 161 -25.59 -12.76 -0.43
C THR A 161 -24.38 -13.51 -0.98
N PHE A 162 -23.24 -13.38 -0.31
CA PHE A 162 -21.93 -13.85 -0.80
C PHE A 162 -21.32 -14.96 0.07
N GLY A 163 -21.75 -15.09 1.30
CA GLY A 163 -21.13 -15.93 2.32
C GLY A 163 -20.23 -15.10 3.26
N ARG A 164 -19.43 -15.79 4.06
CA ARG A 164 -18.56 -15.15 5.05
C ARG A 164 -17.40 -14.39 4.38
N PRO A 165 -17.21 -13.11 4.70
CA PRO A 165 -16.06 -12.36 4.21
C PRO A 165 -14.74 -12.96 4.69
N THR A 166 -13.80 -13.09 3.77
CA THR A 166 -12.44 -13.58 4.03
C THR A 166 -11.38 -12.48 3.87
N ILE A 167 -11.74 -11.37 3.22
CA ILE A 167 -10.81 -10.26 2.99
C ILE A 167 -11.51 -8.94 3.32
N LEU A 168 -10.86 -8.12 4.15
CA LEU A 168 -11.29 -6.77 4.49
C LEU A 168 -10.29 -5.76 3.90
N ILE A 169 -10.76 -4.83 3.06
CA ILE A 169 -9.96 -3.73 2.52
C ILE A 169 -10.47 -2.40 3.08
N ASN A 170 -9.79 -1.88 4.07
CA ASN A 170 -10.02 -0.57 4.66
C ASN A 170 -9.42 0.50 3.74
N ASN A 171 -10.22 1.02 2.80
CA ASN A 171 -9.78 2.00 1.80
C ASN A 171 -10.47 3.37 1.94
N ALA A 172 -11.67 3.43 2.54
CA ALA A 172 -12.37 4.70 2.73
C ALA A 172 -11.50 5.74 3.46
N GLY A 173 -11.67 7.00 3.10
CA GLY A 173 -10.92 8.08 3.74
C GLY A 173 -11.49 9.45 3.42
N LEU A 174 -11.25 10.39 4.35
CA LEU A 174 -11.56 11.81 4.23
C LEU A 174 -10.29 12.65 4.32
N LEU A 175 -10.33 13.82 3.68
CA LEU A 175 -9.28 14.83 3.74
C LEU A 175 -9.91 16.22 3.60
N THR A 176 -9.60 17.15 4.50
CA THR A 176 -10.11 18.53 4.45
C THR A 176 -9.14 19.49 3.74
N GLY A 177 -7.84 19.23 3.84
CA GLY A 177 -6.81 20.09 3.25
C GLY A 177 -6.68 21.46 3.94
N ARG A 178 -6.91 21.51 5.26
CA ARG A 178 -6.89 22.75 6.05
C ARG A 178 -5.75 22.79 7.06
N THR A 179 -5.37 24.00 7.47
CA THR A 179 -4.44 24.21 8.59
C THR A 179 -5.12 23.84 9.91
N ILE A 180 -4.35 23.62 10.98
CA ILE A 180 -4.88 23.38 12.33
C ILE A 180 -5.85 24.46 12.77
N LEU A 181 -5.55 25.72 12.46
CA LEU A 181 -6.40 26.86 12.82
C LEU A 181 -7.59 27.04 11.88
N GLY A 182 -7.55 26.46 10.70
CA GLY A 182 -8.61 26.58 9.67
C GLY A 182 -9.60 25.42 9.66
N THR A 183 -9.33 24.33 10.38
CA THR A 183 -10.26 23.18 10.50
C THR A 183 -11.22 23.38 11.65
N THR A 184 -12.42 22.81 11.53
CA THR A 184 -13.42 22.78 12.61
C THR A 184 -13.32 21.53 13.46
N PRO A 185 -13.77 21.54 14.73
CA PRO A 185 -13.83 20.34 15.57
C PRO A 185 -14.64 19.20 14.94
N GLN A 186 -15.68 19.51 14.19
CA GLN A 186 -16.53 18.54 13.50
C GLN A 186 -15.80 17.86 12.35
N GLU A 187 -15.08 18.64 11.53
CA GLU A 187 -14.25 18.10 10.42
C GLU A 187 -13.14 17.20 10.96
N THR A 188 -12.45 17.63 12.01
CA THR A 188 -11.39 16.81 12.63
C THR A 188 -11.97 15.50 13.19
N ARG A 189 -13.10 15.53 13.91
CA ARG A 189 -13.75 14.32 14.42
C ARG A 189 -14.14 13.37 13.30
N ALA A 190 -14.84 13.87 12.28
CA ALA A 190 -15.25 13.06 11.14
C ALA A 190 -14.05 12.39 10.46
N MET A 191 -12.92 13.08 10.36
CA MET A 191 -11.70 12.53 9.79
C MET A 191 -11.13 11.38 10.65
N PHE A 192 -11.09 11.52 11.98
CA PHE A 192 -10.68 10.44 12.88
C PHE A 192 -11.66 9.27 12.87
N GLU A 193 -12.97 9.54 12.86
CA GLU A 193 -14.00 8.49 12.76
C GLU A 193 -13.81 7.63 11.52
N VAL A 194 -13.69 8.25 10.33
CA VAL A 194 -13.60 7.51 9.07
C VAL A 194 -12.21 6.89 8.87
N ASN A 195 -11.13 7.67 9.07
CA ASN A 195 -9.79 7.24 8.68
C ASN A 195 -9.10 6.33 9.71
N SER A 196 -9.60 6.30 10.95
CA SER A 196 -8.95 5.60 12.07
C SER A 196 -9.91 4.69 12.83
N LEU A 197 -10.96 5.24 13.46
CA LEU A 197 -11.84 4.46 14.34
C LEU A 197 -12.62 3.40 13.55
N ALA A 198 -13.09 3.71 12.35
CA ALA A 198 -13.78 2.74 11.50
C ALA A 198 -12.98 1.46 11.24
N HIS A 199 -11.64 1.51 11.23
CA HIS A 199 -10.81 0.30 11.09
C HIS A 199 -11.03 -0.70 12.24
N TYR A 200 -11.22 -0.19 13.46
CA TYR A 200 -11.50 -1.04 14.64
C TYR A 200 -12.89 -1.66 14.55
N TRP A 201 -13.91 -0.86 14.19
CA TRP A 201 -15.29 -1.34 14.06
C TRP A 201 -15.42 -2.42 12.98
N LEU A 202 -14.79 -2.18 11.82
CA LEU A 202 -14.75 -3.15 10.72
C LEU A 202 -13.96 -4.41 11.10
N ALA A 203 -12.83 -4.27 11.80
CA ALA A 203 -12.09 -5.42 12.28
C ALA A 203 -12.88 -6.24 13.30
N GLN A 204 -13.56 -5.59 14.26
CA GLN A 204 -14.41 -6.26 15.24
C GLN A 204 -15.53 -7.06 14.58
N GLU A 205 -16.07 -6.60 13.47
CA GLU A 205 -17.15 -7.27 12.75
C GLU A 205 -16.65 -8.43 11.86
N PHE A 206 -15.55 -8.23 11.12
CA PHE A 206 -15.14 -9.19 10.08
C PHE A 206 -13.98 -10.11 10.48
N LEU A 207 -13.15 -9.72 11.44
CA LEU A 207 -11.97 -10.49 11.85
C LEU A 207 -12.29 -11.81 12.57
N PRO A 208 -13.36 -11.93 13.40
CA PRO A 208 -13.66 -13.16 14.13
C PRO A 208 -13.75 -14.41 13.23
N ASP A 209 -14.41 -14.29 12.08
CA ASP A 209 -14.51 -15.39 11.11
C ASP A 209 -13.13 -15.77 10.50
N MET A 210 -12.29 -14.77 10.23
CA MET A 210 -10.93 -15.00 9.70
C MET A 210 -10.03 -15.66 10.75
N VAL A 211 -10.12 -15.23 11.99
CA VAL A 211 -9.35 -15.80 13.11
C VAL A 211 -9.76 -17.24 13.37
N SER A 212 -11.06 -17.53 13.47
CA SER A 212 -11.56 -18.88 13.76
C SER A 212 -11.16 -19.91 12.70
N ASN A 213 -11.07 -19.46 11.43
CA ASN A 213 -10.65 -20.31 10.30
C ASN A 213 -9.13 -20.28 10.08
N ASN A 214 -8.40 -19.40 10.79
CA ASN A 214 -6.99 -19.11 10.56
C ASN A 214 -6.71 -18.90 9.06
N HIS A 215 -7.59 -18.12 8.39
CA HIS A 215 -7.56 -17.82 6.96
C HIS A 215 -8.22 -16.48 6.70
N GLY A 216 -7.59 -15.63 5.90
CA GLY A 216 -8.12 -14.35 5.52
C GLY A 216 -7.06 -13.27 5.38
N MET A 217 -7.51 -12.04 5.08
CA MET A 217 -6.60 -10.91 4.87
C MET A 217 -7.24 -9.59 5.30
N VAL A 218 -6.46 -8.76 5.98
CA VAL A 218 -6.83 -7.35 6.26
C VAL A 218 -5.88 -6.43 5.54
N VAL A 219 -6.41 -5.57 4.68
CA VAL A 219 -5.66 -4.55 3.92
C VAL A 219 -5.98 -3.18 4.51
N THR A 220 -4.95 -2.45 4.91
CA THR A 220 -5.07 -1.09 5.44
C THR A 220 -4.51 -0.08 4.45
N VAL A 221 -5.37 0.76 3.88
CA VAL A 221 -4.95 1.85 3.00
C VAL A 221 -4.66 3.10 3.84
N ALA A 222 -3.39 3.25 4.21
CA ALA A 222 -2.88 4.41 4.93
C ALA A 222 -2.46 5.54 3.98
N SER A 223 -1.27 6.09 4.14
CA SER A 223 -0.65 7.12 3.29
C SER A 223 0.80 7.32 3.70
N GLN A 224 1.64 7.82 2.79
CA GLN A 224 2.98 8.34 3.14
C GLN A 224 2.89 9.52 4.12
N ALA A 225 1.77 10.26 4.14
CA ALA A 225 1.50 11.33 5.10
C ALA A 225 1.46 10.83 6.56
N GLY A 226 1.22 9.54 6.81
CA GLY A 226 1.30 8.94 8.14
C GLY A 226 2.74 8.87 8.69
N TYR A 227 3.73 8.85 7.82
CA TYR A 227 5.15 8.91 8.17
C TYR A 227 5.70 10.34 8.13
N ALA A 228 5.43 11.05 7.05
CA ALA A 228 5.90 12.41 6.79
C ALA A 228 4.74 13.41 6.87
N VAL A 229 4.55 13.97 8.07
CA VAL A 229 3.47 14.95 8.32
C VAL A 229 3.67 16.18 7.44
N THR A 230 2.60 16.57 6.75
CA THR A 230 2.61 17.68 5.78
C THR A 230 1.75 18.84 6.32
N PRO A 231 2.17 20.11 6.19
CA PRO A 231 1.32 21.27 6.47
C PRO A 231 -0.02 21.18 5.70
N ASN A 232 -1.06 21.83 6.19
CA ASN A 232 -2.44 21.77 5.68
C ASN A 232 -3.11 20.37 5.71
N MET A 233 -2.47 19.37 6.33
CA MET A 233 -2.97 17.99 6.43
C MET A 233 -2.57 17.36 7.77
N VAL A 234 -2.43 18.15 8.83
CA VAL A 234 -1.91 17.64 10.12
C VAL A 234 -2.87 16.63 10.72
N ASP A 235 -4.16 16.91 10.71
CA ASP A 235 -5.24 16.02 11.14
C ASP A 235 -5.30 14.73 10.29
N TYR A 236 -5.26 14.85 8.96
CA TYR A 236 -5.18 13.70 8.06
C TYR A 236 -3.93 12.85 8.33
N SER A 237 -2.77 13.49 8.45
CA SER A 237 -1.50 12.81 8.73
C SER A 237 -1.55 12.04 10.06
N ALA A 238 -2.17 12.63 11.08
CA ALA A 238 -2.38 11.98 12.38
C ALA A 238 -3.27 10.74 12.24
N THR A 239 -4.39 10.82 11.49
CA THR A 239 -5.27 9.68 11.25
C THR A 239 -4.58 8.57 10.46
N LYS A 240 -3.74 8.92 9.49
CA LYS A 240 -3.00 7.91 8.69
C LYS A 240 -1.84 7.30 9.48
N ALA A 241 -1.24 8.02 10.42
CA ALA A 241 -0.30 7.44 11.39
C ALA A 241 -1.02 6.45 12.33
N ALA A 242 -2.24 6.78 12.80
CA ALA A 242 -3.07 5.87 13.58
C ALA A 242 -3.45 4.61 12.80
N ALA A 243 -3.75 4.71 11.51
CA ALA A 243 -4.03 3.56 10.64
C ALA A 243 -2.79 2.65 10.47
N ILE A 244 -1.58 3.22 10.39
CA ILE A 244 -0.33 2.45 10.36
C ILE A 244 -0.16 1.70 11.68
N ALA A 245 -0.32 2.38 12.83
CA ALA A 245 -0.21 1.76 14.15
C ALA A 245 -1.25 0.66 14.36
N PHE A 246 -2.50 0.87 13.90
CA PHE A 246 -3.54 -0.18 13.89
C PHE A 246 -3.07 -1.42 13.11
N HIS A 247 -2.53 -1.23 11.90
CA HIS A 247 -2.05 -2.32 11.05
C HIS A 247 -0.92 -3.11 11.73
N GLU A 248 0.08 -2.42 12.28
CA GLU A 248 1.23 -3.03 12.96
C GLU A 248 0.79 -3.81 14.21
N GLY A 249 -0.09 -3.20 15.03
CA GLY A 249 -0.68 -3.84 16.20
C GLY A 249 -1.49 -5.07 15.84
N LEU A 250 -2.38 -4.98 14.84
CA LEU A 250 -3.18 -6.10 14.36
C LEU A 250 -2.30 -7.26 13.90
N ALA A 251 -1.24 -7.00 13.13
CA ALA A 251 -0.33 -8.04 12.66
C ALA A 251 0.32 -8.79 13.83
N ALA A 252 0.69 -8.09 14.90
CA ALA A 252 1.25 -8.69 16.10
C ALA A 252 0.20 -9.48 16.90
N GLU A 253 -1.01 -8.95 17.07
CA GLU A 253 -2.10 -9.62 17.80
C GLU A 253 -2.57 -10.91 17.12
N LEU A 254 -2.64 -10.93 15.79
CA LEU A 254 -3.00 -12.13 15.01
C LEU A 254 -2.12 -13.34 15.39
N VAL A 255 -0.84 -13.12 15.65
CA VAL A 255 0.10 -14.17 16.04
C VAL A 255 0.05 -14.44 17.53
N THR A 256 0.16 -13.38 18.35
CA THR A 256 0.45 -13.50 19.78
C THR A 256 -0.79 -13.67 20.65
N ARG A 257 -1.95 -13.21 20.18
CA ARG A 257 -3.22 -13.23 20.94
C ARG A 257 -4.25 -14.16 20.31
N TYR A 258 -4.41 -14.06 18.98
CA TYR A 258 -5.45 -14.81 18.29
C TYR A 258 -4.97 -16.16 17.74
N HIS A 259 -3.66 -16.43 17.78
CA HIS A 259 -3.06 -17.68 17.26
C HIS A 259 -3.48 -18.00 15.83
N ALA A 260 -3.65 -16.96 15.01
CA ALA A 260 -4.09 -17.05 13.63
C ALA A 260 -2.99 -16.57 12.64
N PRO A 261 -1.81 -17.23 12.59
CA PRO A 261 -0.64 -16.79 11.82
C PRO A 261 -0.84 -16.84 10.30
N ARG A 262 -1.92 -17.47 9.80
CA ARG A 262 -2.24 -17.50 8.36
C ARG A 262 -3.09 -16.31 7.91
N VAL A 263 -3.73 -15.58 8.82
CA VAL A 263 -4.42 -14.32 8.48
C VAL A 263 -3.38 -13.30 8.05
N ARG A 264 -3.50 -12.80 6.83
CA ARG A 264 -2.52 -11.89 6.20
C ARG A 264 -2.85 -10.44 6.51
N THR A 265 -1.82 -9.61 6.53
CA THR A 265 -1.98 -8.16 6.68
C THR A 265 -1.20 -7.45 5.57
N VAL A 266 -1.86 -6.50 4.89
CA VAL A 266 -1.25 -5.70 3.83
C VAL A 266 -1.40 -4.23 4.17
N LEU A 267 -0.28 -3.53 4.31
CA LEU A 267 -0.25 -2.08 4.44
C LEU A 267 -0.04 -1.43 3.07
N VAL A 268 -0.83 -0.41 2.76
CA VAL A 268 -0.68 0.38 1.53
C VAL A 268 -0.42 1.83 1.90
N THR A 269 0.70 2.37 1.46
CA THR A 269 1.09 3.77 1.70
C THR A 269 1.39 4.45 0.36
N GLN A 270 0.38 5.13 -0.16
CA GLN A 270 0.48 5.91 -1.39
C GLN A 270 0.78 7.38 -1.09
N SER A 271 1.36 8.06 -2.09
CA SER A 271 1.45 9.51 -2.16
C SER A 271 0.16 10.13 -2.74
N PHE A 272 0.17 11.41 -3.09
CA PHE A 272 -0.97 12.08 -3.71
C PHE A 272 -1.45 11.35 -4.94
N THR A 273 -2.75 11.12 -5.00
CA THR A 273 -3.40 10.36 -6.08
C THR A 273 -4.57 11.17 -6.63
N ARG A 274 -4.68 11.28 -7.95
CA ARG A 274 -5.72 12.01 -8.70
C ARG A 274 -7.11 11.44 -8.43
N THR A 275 -7.73 11.88 -7.34
CA THR A 275 -9.07 11.49 -6.89
C THR A 275 -9.78 12.73 -6.35
N THR A 276 -11.10 12.67 -6.23
CA THR A 276 -11.91 13.73 -5.62
C THR A 276 -11.48 14.07 -4.18
N LEU A 277 -10.76 13.18 -3.51
CA LEU A 277 -10.21 13.41 -2.18
C LEU A 277 -9.26 14.61 -2.13
N ILE A 278 -8.54 14.87 -3.23
CA ILE A 278 -7.54 15.94 -3.31
C ILE A 278 -7.96 17.13 -4.18
N ASP A 279 -9.22 17.22 -4.59
CA ASP A 279 -9.71 18.31 -5.49
C ASP A 279 -9.49 19.71 -4.93
N ARG A 280 -9.40 19.83 -3.60
CA ARG A 280 -9.12 21.11 -2.91
C ARG A 280 -7.64 21.41 -2.75
N LEU A 281 -6.76 20.53 -3.22
CA LEU A 281 -5.32 20.62 -3.11
C LEU A 281 -4.71 20.80 -4.50
N THR A 282 -3.61 21.51 -4.56
CA THR A 282 -2.78 21.61 -5.77
C THR A 282 -1.41 21.00 -5.52
N PRO A 283 -1.31 19.66 -5.34
CA PRO A 283 -0.03 19.02 -5.09
C PRO A 283 0.89 19.18 -6.31
N GLU A 284 2.16 19.47 -6.04
CA GLU A 284 3.17 19.53 -7.09
C GLU A 284 3.40 18.13 -7.68
N ASP A 285 3.35 18.05 -9.01
CA ASP A 285 3.71 16.84 -9.76
C ASP A 285 5.21 16.89 -10.09
N SER A 286 6.02 16.10 -9.43
CA SER A 286 7.46 16.16 -9.55
C SER A 286 8.11 14.79 -9.79
N PHE A 287 9.38 14.82 -10.24
CA PHE A 287 10.15 13.60 -10.47
C PHE A 287 10.24 12.68 -9.24
N MET A 288 10.39 13.25 -8.03
CA MET A 288 10.47 12.50 -6.77
C MET A 288 9.10 12.11 -6.20
N ASN A 289 8.11 12.97 -6.36
CA ASN A 289 6.75 12.80 -5.86
C ASN A 289 5.74 13.01 -6.99
N PRO A 290 5.62 12.06 -7.92
CA PRO A 290 4.65 12.16 -8.99
C PRO A 290 3.22 12.11 -8.45
N LEU A 291 2.33 12.86 -9.09
CA LEU A 291 0.90 12.78 -8.82
C LEU A 291 0.33 11.51 -9.46
N LEU A 292 0.01 10.54 -8.63
CA LEU A 292 -0.36 9.19 -9.03
C LEU A 292 -1.73 9.11 -9.71
N TRP A 293 -1.88 8.16 -10.61
CA TRP A 293 -3.18 7.74 -11.11
C TRP A 293 -3.82 6.70 -10.16
N PRO A 294 -5.15 6.72 -9.96
CA PRO A 294 -5.85 5.73 -9.14
C PRO A 294 -5.56 4.29 -9.56
N GLU A 295 -5.41 4.06 -10.87
CA GLU A 295 -5.06 2.77 -11.46
C GLU A 295 -3.71 2.25 -10.99
N THR A 296 -2.71 3.13 -10.87
CA THR A 296 -1.37 2.74 -10.43
C THR A 296 -1.38 2.20 -9.01
N VAL A 297 -2.11 2.88 -8.11
CA VAL A 297 -2.26 2.45 -6.71
C VAL A 297 -3.11 1.17 -6.63
N ALA A 298 -4.25 1.13 -7.32
CA ALA A 298 -5.16 -0.01 -7.31
C ALA A 298 -4.48 -1.29 -7.86
N GLU A 299 -3.75 -1.19 -8.99
CA GLU A 299 -3.00 -2.31 -9.56
C GLU A 299 -1.92 -2.84 -8.61
N ALA A 300 -1.20 -1.94 -7.92
CA ALA A 300 -0.19 -2.32 -6.95
C ALA A 300 -0.81 -3.05 -5.75
N LEU A 301 -1.91 -2.54 -5.20
CA LEU A 301 -2.67 -3.16 -4.11
C LEU A 301 -3.23 -4.52 -4.53
N VAL A 302 -3.98 -4.58 -5.62
CA VAL A 302 -4.61 -5.83 -6.11
C VAL A 302 -3.54 -6.89 -6.41
N LYS A 303 -2.41 -6.48 -6.99
CA LYS A 303 -1.28 -7.40 -7.21
C LYS A 303 -0.76 -8.01 -5.90
N GLN A 304 -0.69 -7.23 -4.82
CA GLN A 304 -0.26 -7.74 -3.51
C GLN A 304 -1.32 -8.66 -2.89
N VAL A 305 -2.60 -8.26 -2.94
CA VAL A 305 -3.71 -9.09 -2.47
C VAL A 305 -3.69 -10.45 -3.16
N LEU A 306 -3.62 -10.47 -4.49
CA LEU A 306 -3.62 -11.71 -5.29
C LEU A 306 -2.40 -12.61 -5.09
N LYS A 307 -1.34 -12.17 -4.43
CA LYS A 307 -0.26 -13.05 -3.98
C LYS A 307 -0.67 -13.92 -2.79
N GLY A 308 -1.71 -13.55 -2.04
CA GLY A 308 -2.09 -14.21 -0.81
C GLY A 308 -1.06 -14.08 0.32
N GLU A 309 -0.28 -13.01 0.34
CA GLU A 309 0.83 -12.80 1.27
C GLU A 309 0.71 -11.43 1.95
N SER A 310 1.13 -11.38 3.20
CA SER A 310 1.36 -10.11 3.91
C SER A 310 2.41 -9.27 3.18
N GLY A 311 2.30 -7.97 3.30
CA GLY A 311 3.26 -7.08 2.64
C GLY A 311 3.00 -5.61 2.87
N HIS A 312 3.99 -4.80 2.51
CA HIS A 312 3.89 -3.34 2.46
C HIS A 312 3.96 -2.87 1.00
N VAL A 313 2.90 -2.21 0.54
CA VAL A 313 2.78 -1.65 -0.81
C VAL A 313 3.03 -0.15 -0.72
N MET A 314 4.19 0.29 -1.16
CA MET A 314 4.60 1.69 -1.19
C MET A 314 4.51 2.25 -2.62
N VAL A 315 3.77 3.34 -2.84
CA VAL A 315 3.59 3.94 -4.17
C VAL A 315 3.67 5.48 -4.08
N PRO A 316 4.66 6.11 -4.72
CA PRO A 316 5.86 5.53 -5.32
C PRO A 316 6.81 4.97 -4.25
N GLY A 317 7.62 3.98 -4.65
CA GLY A 317 8.54 3.32 -3.72
C GLY A 317 9.70 4.21 -3.27
N SER A 318 10.19 5.05 -4.18
CA SER A 318 11.32 5.95 -3.93
C SER A 318 11.06 6.98 -2.83
N SER A 319 9.94 7.73 -2.92
CA SER A 319 9.56 8.70 -1.89
C SER A 319 9.08 8.02 -0.60
N GLY A 320 8.38 6.90 -0.73
CA GLY A 320 7.93 6.10 0.41
C GLY A 320 9.07 5.60 1.28
N TYR A 321 10.16 5.14 0.68
CA TYR A 321 11.36 4.72 1.39
C TYR A 321 11.96 5.83 2.27
N VAL A 322 11.96 7.08 1.76
CA VAL A 322 12.43 8.24 2.52
C VAL A 322 11.42 8.63 3.61
N ALA A 323 10.13 8.64 3.29
CA ALA A 323 9.07 9.01 4.21
C ALA A 323 9.03 8.09 5.44
N GLU A 324 9.06 6.77 5.23
CA GLU A 324 9.05 5.75 6.29
C GLU A 324 10.21 5.94 7.29
N ARG A 325 11.39 6.29 6.79
CA ARG A 325 12.60 6.47 7.61
C ARG A 325 12.79 7.86 8.17
N LEU A 326 11.92 8.82 7.82
CA LEU A 326 12.09 10.23 8.16
C LEU A 326 12.29 10.44 9.68
N ARG A 327 11.55 9.71 10.51
CA ARG A 327 11.62 9.83 11.97
C ARG A 327 12.94 9.32 12.57
N GLY A 328 13.73 8.56 11.83
CA GLY A 328 15.05 8.07 12.22
C GLY A 328 16.21 9.04 11.89
N TYR A 329 15.95 10.09 11.12
CA TYR A 329 16.98 11.09 10.79
C TYR A 329 17.14 12.15 11.88
N PRO A 330 18.23 12.94 11.88
CA PRO A 330 18.41 14.08 12.80
C PRO A 330 17.27 15.10 12.71
N LEU A 331 16.91 15.72 13.84
CA LEU A 331 15.77 16.64 13.92
C LEU A 331 15.83 17.81 12.92
N TRP A 332 17.02 18.37 12.69
CA TRP A 332 17.20 19.45 11.71
C TRP A 332 16.80 19.01 10.29
N PHE A 333 17.12 17.78 9.92
CA PHE A 333 16.74 17.22 8.61
C PHE A 333 15.23 16.96 8.55
N GLN A 334 14.68 16.33 9.60
CA GLN A 334 13.24 16.08 9.70
C GLN A 334 12.44 17.37 9.58
N HIS A 335 12.86 18.43 10.29
CA HIS A 335 12.19 19.72 10.27
C HIS A 335 12.27 20.35 8.87
N SER A 336 13.46 20.37 8.28
CA SER A 336 13.66 20.92 6.92
C SER A 336 12.74 20.22 5.89
N ILE A 337 12.69 18.89 5.91
CA ILE A 337 11.81 18.14 4.99
C ILE A 337 10.34 18.51 5.22
N ARG A 338 9.85 18.50 6.48
CA ARG A 338 8.44 18.86 6.76
C ARG A 338 8.09 20.28 6.31
N CYS A 339 8.99 21.24 6.48
CA CYS A 339 8.77 22.60 5.97
C CYS A 339 8.74 22.65 4.43
N GLN A 340 9.59 21.85 3.76
CA GLN A 340 9.58 21.80 2.30
C GLN A 340 8.33 21.11 1.72
N LEU A 341 7.71 20.18 2.47
CA LEU A 341 6.46 19.54 2.06
C LEU A 341 5.28 20.54 1.94
N GLU A 342 5.39 21.74 2.53
CA GLU A 342 4.40 22.81 2.32
C GLU A 342 4.25 23.16 0.83
N ARG A 343 5.33 23.08 0.05
CA ARG A 343 5.29 23.34 -1.39
C ARG A 343 4.40 22.37 -2.16
N LEU A 344 4.26 21.14 -1.64
CA LEU A 344 3.37 20.12 -2.20
C LEU A 344 1.89 20.41 -1.92
N MET A 345 1.60 21.42 -1.10
CA MET A 345 0.28 21.69 -0.53
C MET A 345 -0.17 23.14 -0.69
N ARG A 346 0.42 23.87 -1.63
CA ARG A 346 -0.07 25.23 -1.90
C ARG A 346 -1.51 25.11 -2.39
N ALA A 347 -2.45 25.53 -1.52
CA ALA A 347 -3.81 25.79 -1.96
C ALA A 347 -3.74 26.83 -3.06
N GLY A 348 -4.38 26.56 -4.19
CA GLY A 348 -4.66 27.61 -5.17
C GLY A 348 -5.43 28.70 -4.45
N ASN A 349 -4.91 29.93 -4.44
CA ASN A 349 -5.61 31.10 -3.95
C ASN A 349 -6.87 31.34 -4.74
#